data_6b998888d4f06a1cefd825296f7d958f
#
_entry.id   6b998888d4f06a1cefd825296f7d958f
#
_cell.length_a   1.000
_cell.length_b   1.000
_cell.length_c   1.000
_cell.angle_alpha   90.00
_cell.angle_beta   90.00
_cell.angle_gamma   90.00
#
_symmetry.space_group_name_H-M   'P 1'
#
loop_
_entity.id
_entity.type
_entity.pdbx_description
1 polymer ?
#
loop_
_entity_poly.entity_id
_entity_poly.type
_entity_poly.pdbx_seq_one_letter_code
_entity_poly.pdbx_strand_id
1 'polypeptide(L)'
;MKVALIGGAGFVGHHLALALKARGDDPVVYDSLTVNNFCSLVEKSEGRWPREWINMTVERINLLHDKKIPLIHCDARDYHRLSLELAARRPDSIVHLAAVAHIDRSNKDPQTTFDHSLRTLENALDVGRAIGAGRFLYFSSSTAYGPFQSPEIDETHPLQPQGVYGSLKAAGEYIVRAYQTAYGLPCTIIRPQALYGPRCVSGRVIQKFIETALDQGVIRIEGDGSAVHDFTEISDLVDGILLALDNPRAANETFNITTGQARSLMALALTVTFHLPCQIEKGPENPEKPSRGTMKIDKAKALLGYEPKWTLEDGVERYIQWYRDFLA
;
A
#
# COMPACT_ATOMS: atom_id res chain seq x y z
N MET A 1 17.82 -3.88 -13.17
CA MET A 1 17.93 -2.75 -12.22
C MET A 1 18.05 -3.33 -10.81
N LYS A 2 18.90 -2.76 -9.95
CA LYS A 2 18.97 -3.09 -8.52
C LYS A 2 17.96 -2.23 -7.76
N VAL A 3 17.02 -2.85 -7.05
CA VAL A 3 15.95 -2.13 -6.36
C VAL A 3 15.93 -2.47 -4.88
N ALA A 4 16.07 -1.47 -4.02
CA ALA A 4 15.91 -1.62 -2.58
C ALA A 4 14.45 -1.34 -2.17
N LEU A 5 13.81 -2.30 -1.50
CA LEU A 5 12.42 -2.22 -1.04
C LEU A 5 12.42 -2.09 0.49
N ILE A 6 12.27 -0.88 1.03
CA ILE A 6 12.23 -0.62 2.47
C ILE A 6 10.79 -0.79 2.97
N GLY A 7 10.57 -1.74 3.89
CA GLY A 7 9.24 -2.25 4.25
C GLY A 7 8.70 -3.26 3.23
N GLY A 8 9.61 -3.93 2.52
CA GLY A 8 9.29 -4.78 1.39
C GLY A 8 8.67 -6.15 1.72
N ALA A 9 8.67 -6.60 2.98
CA ALA A 9 7.96 -7.82 3.40
C ALA A 9 6.46 -7.58 3.69
N GLY A 10 6.00 -6.33 3.55
CA GLY A 10 4.60 -5.95 3.67
C GLY A 10 3.73 -6.39 2.48
N PHE A 11 2.44 -6.02 2.54
CA PHE A 11 1.45 -6.40 1.51
C PHE A 11 1.85 -5.92 0.09
N VAL A 12 2.19 -4.66 -0.09
CA VAL A 12 2.60 -4.14 -1.41
C VAL A 12 4.00 -4.63 -1.78
N GLY A 13 4.91 -4.61 -0.82
CA GLY A 13 6.33 -4.84 -1.09
C GLY A 13 6.66 -6.23 -1.60
N HIS A 14 6.03 -7.30 -1.03
CA HIS A 14 6.30 -8.65 -1.52
C HIS A 14 5.78 -8.88 -2.94
N HIS A 15 4.61 -8.32 -3.32
CA HIS A 15 4.13 -8.38 -4.69
C HIS A 15 5.05 -7.64 -5.66
N LEU A 16 5.50 -6.44 -5.27
CA LEU A 16 6.46 -5.68 -6.08
C LEU A 16 7.80 -6.42 -6.22
N ALA A 17 8.31 -7.01 -5.14
CA ALA A 17 9.55 -7.79 -5.17
C ALA A 17 9.45 -8.98 -6.13
N LEU A 18 8.33 -9.71 -6.09
CA LEU A 18 8.06 -10.84 -6.99
C LEU A 18 7.98 -10.38 -8.45
N ALA A 19 7.30 -9.29 -8.73
CA ALA A 19 7.16 -8.75 -10.08
C ALA A 19 8.50 -8.24 -10.65
N LEU A 20 9.30 -7.51 -9.85
CA LEU A 20 10.65 -7.10 -10.19
C LEU A 20 11.53 -8.31 -10.54
N LYS A 21 11.50 -9.36 -9.70
CA LYS A 21 12.27 -10.58 -9.94
C LYS A 21 11.84 -11.31 -11.21
N ALA A 22 10.53 -11.40 -11.45
CA ALA A 22 9.98 -12.07 -12.63
C ALA A 22 10.41 -11.41 -13.95
N ARG A 23 10.60 -10.08 -13.95
CA ARG A 23 11.09 -9.36 -15.14
C ARG A 23 12.62 -9.27 -15.25
N GLY A 24 13.36 -9.91 -14.33
CA GLY A 24 14.83 -10.00 -14.37
C GLY A 24 15.57 -8.91 -13.62
N ASP A 25 14.90 -8.11 -12.79
CA ASP A 25 15.54 -7.17 -11.87
C ASP A 25 16.16 -7.88 -10.65
N ASP A 26 16.94 -7.13 -9.89
CA ASP A 26 17.60 -7.58 -8.65
C ASP A 26 17.00 -6.85 -7.42
N PRO A 27 15.77 -7.23 -6.97
CA PRO A 27 15.17 -6.66 -5.79
C PRO A 27 15.81 -7.21 -4.51
N VAL A 28 15.95 -6.33 -3.51
CA VAL A 28 16.33 -6.69 -2.14
C VAL A 28 15.32 -6.07 -1.19
N VAL A 29 14.78 -6.89 -0.29
CA VAL A 29 13.81 -6.49 0.72
C VAL A 29 14.54 -6.17 2.03
N TYR A 30 14.28 -4.98 2.58
CA TYR A 30 14.71 -4.54 3.91
C TYR A 30 13.48 -4.36 4.78
N ASP A 31 13.36 -5.14 5.85
CA ASP A 31 12.18 -5.11 6.71
C ASP A 31 12.53 -5.48 8.15
N SER A 32 11.92 -4.83 9.13
CA SER A 32 12.08 -5.16 10.54
C SER A 32 11.13 -6.26 11.00
N LEU A 33 10.16 -6.65 10.17
CA LEU A 33 9.09 -7.62 10.46
C LEU A 33 8.22 -7.26 11.68
N THR A 34 8.18 -6.00 12.09
CA THR A 34 7.45 -5.53 13.29
C THR A 34 6.06 -4.98 12.98
N VAL A 35 5.92 -4.16 11.94
CA VAL A 35 4.66 -3.48 11.62
C VAL A 35 3.83 -4.30 10.63
N ASN A 36 2.57 -4.61 10.99
CA ASN A 36 1.67 -5.43 10.18
C ASN A 36 2.31 -6.77 9.73
N ASN A 37 3.12 -7.35 10.58
CA ASN A 37 3.86 -8.57 10.35
C ASN A 37 3.80 -9.47 11.59
N PHE A 38 4.63 -10.50 11.70
CA PHE A 38 4.55 -11.55 12.73
C PHE A 38 4.31 -11.02 14.15
N CYS A 39 5.15 -10.11 14.63
CA CYS A 39 5.06 -9.63 16.02
C CYS A 39 3.69 -9.02 16.36
N SER A 40 3.08 -8.29 15.42
CA SER A 40 1.77 -7.65 15.64
C SER A 40 0.58 -8.60 15.47
N LEU A 41 0.78 -9.79 14.90
CA LEU A 41 -0.27 -10.78 14.65
C LEU A 41 -0.32 -11.84 15.75
N VAL A 42 0.84 -12.23 16.29
CA VAL A 42 0.93 -13.23 17.38
C VAL A 42 0.19 -12.79 18.65
N GLU A 43 0.20 -11.49 18.96
CA GLU A 43 -0.53 -10.93 20.11
C GLU A 43 -2.06 -11.03 19.98
N LYS A 44 -2.59 -11.30 18.76
CA LYS A 44 -4.02 -11.36 18.45
C LYS A 44 -4.50 -12.78 18.12
N SER A 45 -3.83 -13.80 18.60
CA SER A 45 -3.92 -15.18 18.14
C SER A 45 -5.25 -15.92 18.44
N GLU A 46 -6.30 -15.26 18.94
CA GLU A 46 -7.60 -15.89 19.16
C GLU A 46 -8.49 -15.80 17.91
N GLY A 47 -9.10 -16.93 17.53
CA GLY A 47 -9.99 -17.05 16.37
C GLY A 47 -9.31 -17.57 15.11
N ARG A 48 -10.15 -17.83 14.07
CA ARG A 48 -9.69 -18.37 12.78
C ARG A 48 -8.78 -17.39 12.05
N TRP A 49 -9.21 -16.17 11.83
CA TRP A 49 -8.54 -15.23 10.95
C TRP A 49 -7.16 -14.78 11.41
N PRO A 50 -6.88 -14.54 12.70
CA PRO A 50 -5.52 -14.26 13.15
C PRO A 50 -4.51 -15.35 12.80
N ARG A 51 -4.90 -16.64 12.88
CA ARG A 51 -4.06 -17.75 12.44
C ARG A 51 -3.83 -17.70 10.93
N GLU A 52 -4.88 -17.50 10.15
CA GLU A 52 -4.75 -17.41 8.70
C GLU A 52 -3.93 -16.19 8.26
N TRP A 53 -4.01 -15.07 8.97
CA TRP A 53 -3.15 -13.91 8.69
C TRP A 53 -1.67 -14.20 8.96
N ILE A 54 -1.36 -15.00 9.98
CA ILE A 54 0.00 -15.49 10.21
C ILE A 54 0.43 -16.37 9.02
N ASN A 55 -0.40 -17.33 8.60
CA ASN A 55 -0.12 -18.20 7.45
C ASN A 55 0.11 -17.38 6.15
N MET A 56 -0.74 -16.40 5.87
CA MET A 56 -0.57 -15.47 4.74
C MET A 56 0.75 -14.70 4.82
N THR A 57 1.18 -14.32 6.03
CA THR A 57 2.45 -13.61 6.24
C THR A 57 3.64 -14.54 6.04
N VAL A 58 3.55 -15.79 6.53
CA VAL A 58 4.54 -16.85 6.26
C VAL A 58 4.66 -17.09 4.76
N GLU A 59 3.53 -17.21 4.05
CA GLU A 59 3.51 -17.39 2.60
C GLU A 59 4.26 -16.26 1.86
N ARG A 60 4.11 -14.99 2.28
CA ARG A 60 4.89 -13.88 1.71
C ARG A 60 6.39 -14.13 1.82
N ILE A 61 6.86 -14.55 3.01
CA ILE A 61 8.28 -14.81 3.26
C ILE A 61 8.78 -16.01 2.44
N ASN A 62 7.98 -17.09 2.39
CA ASN A 62 8.31 -18.27 1.60
C ASN A 62 8.41 -17.93 0.11
N LEU A 63 7.48 -17.15 -0.44
CA LEU A 63 7.54 -16.70 -1.84
C LEU A 63 8.80 -15.89 -2.16
N LEU A 64 9.23 -15.00 -1.24
CA LEU A 64 10.50 -14.28 -1.40
C LEU A 64 11.68 -15.26 -1.41
N HIS A 65 11.71 -16.19 -0.47
CA HIS A 65 12.76 -17.22 -0.36
C HIS A 65 12.84 -18.10 -1.61
N ASP A 66 11.71 -18.65 -2.06
CA ASP A 66 11.62 -19.56 -3.22
C ASP A 66 12.06 -18.88 -4.52
N LYS A 67 11.81 -17.58 -4.64
CA LYS A 67 12.28 -16.76 -5.76
C LYS A 67 13.70 -16.23 -5.57
N LYS A 68 14.39 -16.65 -4.49
CA LYS A 68 15.75 -16.20 -4.15
C LYS A 68 15.88 -14.67 -4.10
N ILE A 69 14.87 -14.02 -3.52
CA ILE A 69 14.88 -12.58 -3.26
C ILE A 69 15.45 -12.38 -1.84
N PRO A 70 16.57 -11.68 -1.68
CA PRO A 70 17.13 -11.45 -0.35
C PRO A 70 16.18 -10.66 0.54
N LEU A 71 15.89 -11.18 1.72
CA LEU A 71 15.20 -10.50 2.81
C LEU A 71 16.23 -10.21 3.91
N ILE A 72 16.53 -8.94 4.10
CA ILE A 72 17.48 -8.46 5.11
C ILE A 72 16.68 -7.92 6.28
N HIS A 73 16.87 -8.51 7.45
CA HIS A 73 16.30 -7.97 8.69
C HIS A 73 16.99 -6.64 9.02
N CYS A 74 16.28 -5.54 8.77
CA CYS A 74 16.79 -4.18 8.96
C CYS A 74 15.64 -3.27 9.41
N ASP A 75 15.83 -2.65 10.58
CA ASP A 75 14.94 -1.58 11.01
C ASP A 75 15.39 -0.27 10.38
N ALA A 76 14.58 0.29 9.49
CA ALA A 76 14.90 1.52 8.79
C ALA A 76 14.96 2.76 9.71
N ARG A 77 14.58 2.63 10.99
CA ARG A 77 14.80 3.67 12.02
C ARG A 77 16.27 3.72 12.47
N ASP A 78 17.00 2.61 12.32
CA ASP A 78 18.44 2.55 12.55
C ASP A 78 19.18 3.06 11.30
N TYR A 79 19.50 4.36 11.34
CA TYR A 79 20.22 5.03 10.24
C TYR A 79 21.54 4.35 9.91
N HIS A 80 22.31 3.99 10.93
CA HIS A 80 23.64 3.40 10.73
C HIS A 80 23.55 2.04 10.01
N ARG A 81 22.67 1.17 10.48
CA ARG A 81 22.45 -0.14 9.85
C ARG A 81 21.93 0.00 8.43
N LEU A 82 20.93 0.86 8.20
CA LEU A 82 20.36 1.09 6.87
C LEU A 82 21.43 1.64 5.90
N SER A 83 22.26 2.59 6.35
CA SER A 83 23.31 3.19 5.51
C SER A 83 24.38 2.17 5.10
N LEU A 84 24.82 1.29 6.00
CA LEU A 84 25.77 0.22 5.68
C LEU A 84 25.20 -0.75 4.62
N GLU A 85 23.95 -1.19 4.81
CA GLU A 85 23.31 -2.14 3.90
C GLU A 85 23.10 -1.55 2.49
N LEU A 86 22.59 -0.33 2.41
CA LEU A 86 22.37 0.32 1.11
C LEU A 86 23.67 0.72 0.42
N ALA A 87 24.68 1.21 1.17
CA ALA A 87 25.98 1.55 0.61
C ALA A 87 26.72 0.33 0.05
N ALA A 88 26.62 -0.84 0.70
CA ALA A 88 27.23 -2.08 0.23
C ALA A 88 26.63 -2.58 -1.10
N ARG A 89 25.31 -2.38 -1.30
CA ARG A 89 24.60 -2.88 -2.49
C ARG A 89 24.47 -1.86 -3.61
N ARG A 90 24.48 -0.56 -3.29
CA ARG A 90 24.31 0.56 -4.21
C ARG A 90 23.13 0.34 -5.15
N PRO A 91 21.90 0.34 -4.65
CA PRO A 91 20.72 0.18 -5.50
C PRO A 91 20.57 1.34 -6.49
N ASP A 92 20.11 1.03 -7.69
CA ASP A 92 19.76 2.04 -8.70
C ASP A 92 18.52 2.83 -8.27
N SER A 93 17.60 2.15 -7.56
CA SER A 93 16.35 2.75 -7.10
C SER A 93 16.00 2.28 -5.69
N ILE A 94 15.39 3.18 -4.89
CA ILE A 94 14.87 2.89 -3.56
C ILE A 94 13.35 3.10 -3.57
N VAL A 95 12.59 2.11 -3.12
CA VAL A 95 11.15 2.19 -2.92
C VAL A 95 10.85 2.16 -1.42
N HIS A 96 10.33 3.25 -0.89
CA HIS A 96 10.00 3.38 0.53
C HIS A 96 8.52 3.07 0.78
N LEU A 97 8.26 1.90 1.35
CA LEU A 97 6.94 1.35 1.69
C LEU A 97 6.70 1.30 3.21
N ALA A 98 7.76 1.48 4.01
CA ALA A 98 7.68 1.38 5.46
C ALA A 98 6.74 2.44 6.05
N ALA A 99 5.72 2.00 6.77
CA ALA A 99 4.77 2.86 7.48
C ALA A 99 3.82 2.02 8.33
N VAL A 100 3.21 2.65 9.34
CA VAL A 100 1.97 2.14 9.97
C VAL A 100 0.79 2.50 9.07
N ALA A 101 0.39 1.58 8.19
CA ALA A 101 -0.59 1.85 7.13
C ALA A 101 -2.04 1.57 7.58
N HIS A 102 -2.46 2.12 8.72
CA HIS A 102 -3.81 1.94 9.27
C HIS A 102 -4.26 3.16 10.08
N ILE A 103 -5.39 3.78 9.71
CA ILE A 103 -5.89 5.02 10.33
C ILE A 103 -6.12 4.86 11.82
N ASP A 104 -6.93 3.86 12.23
CA ASP A 104 -7.29 3.68 13.65
C ASP A 104 -6.07 3.36 14.52
N ARG A 105 -5.12 2.55 14.01
CA ARG A 105 -3.89 2.24 14.72
C ARG A 105 -3.02 3.49 14.88
N SER A 106 -2.93 4.29 13.83
CA SER A 106 -2.15 5.52 13.83
C SER A 106 -2.69 6.56 14.80
N ASN A 107 -4.02 6.67 14.93
CA ASN A 107 -4.64 7.57 15.89
C ASN A 107 -4.47 7.08 17.34
N LYS A 108 -4.42 5.75 17.57
CA LYS A 108 -4.20 5.16 18.90
C LYS A 108 -2.76 5.24 19.38
N ASP A 109 -1.79 5.15 18.46
CA ASP A 109 -0.35 5.20 18.76
C ASP A 109 0.38 6.12 17.78
N PRO A 110 0.27 7.45 17.99
CA PRO A 110 0.87 8.43 17.09
C PRO A 110 2.41 8.43 17.15
N GLN A 111 3.02 8.11 18.29
CA GLN A 111 4.49 8.07 18.45
C GLN A 111 5.10 6.97 17.58
N THR A 112 4.63 5.72 17.74
CA THR A 112 5.09 4.60 16.91
C THR A 112 4.81 4.86 15.45
N THR A 113 3.67 5.48 15.11
CA THR A 113 3.33 5.82 13.73
C THR A 113 4.29 6.83 13.14
N PHE A 114 4.68 7.85 13.89
CA PHE A 114 5.69 8.83 13.47
C PHE A 114 7.04 8.14 13.18
N ASP A 115 7.52 7.35 14.13
CA ASP A 115 8.83 6.68 14.02
C ASP A 115 8.90 5.71 12.83
N HIS A 116 7.86 4.91 12.64
CA HIS A 116 7.80 3.96 11.51
C HIS A 116 7.43 4.60 10.17
N SER A 117 7.00 5.85 10.13
CA SER A 117 6.62 6.55 8.89
C SER A 117 7.62 7.62 8.49
N LEU A 118 7.82 8.66 9.32
CA LEU A 118 8.68 9.79 8.94
C LEU A 118 10.15 9.57 9.26
N ARG A 119 10.51 8.96 10.39
CA ARG A 119 11.91 8.67 10.70
C ARG A 119 12.51 7.68 9.70
N THR A 120 11.77 6.62 9.36
CA THR A 120 12.23 5.67 8.34
C THR A 120 12.38 6.32 6.97
N LEU A 121 11.49 7.26 6.63
CA LEU A 121 11.53 8.00 5.38
C LEU A 121 12.75 8.93 5.32
N GLU A 122 12.97 9.71 6.36
CA GLU A 122 14.10 10.65 6.45
C GLU A 122 15.43 9.89 6.34
N ASN A 123 15.61 8.81 7.11
CA ASN A 123 16.78 7.96 7.03
C ASN A 123 17.01 7.41 5.61
N ALA A 124 15.94 6.93 4.97
CA ALA A 124 16.03 6.37 3.61
C ALA A 124 16.37 7.43 2.56
N LEU A 125 15.80 8.63 2.68
CA LEU A 125 16.08 9.75 1.78
C LEU A 125 17.53 10.21 1.91
N ASP A 126 18.03 10.36 3.15
CA ASP A 126 19.41 10.82 3.38
C ASP A 126 20.43 9.80 2.87
N VAL A 127 20.20 8.50 3.14
CA VAL A 127 21.06 7.44 2.58
C VAL A 127 20.95 7.41 1.05
N GLY A 128 19.74 7.51 0.48
CA GLY A 128 19.52 7.54 -0.96
C GLY A 128 20.29 8.68 -1.65
N ARG A 129 20.26 9.86 -1.06
CA ARG A 129 21.07 11.02 -1.48
C ARG A 129 22.57 10.72 -1.39
N ALA A 130 23.03 10.20 -0.26
CA ALA A 130 24.45 9.95 0.00
C ALA A 130 25.06 8.91 -0.95
N ILE A 131 24.31 7.88 -1.35
CA ILE A 131 24.79 6.85 -2.30
C ILE A 131 24.57 7.23 -3.77
N GLY A 132 23.86 8.35 -4.05
CA GLY A 132 23.54 8.80 -5.41
C GLY A 132 22.51 7.91 -6.09
N ALA A 133 21.44 7.51 -5.39
CA ALA A 133 20.37 6.70 -5.99
C ALA A 133 19.74 7.41 -7.19
N GLY A 134 19.57 6.69 -8.30
CA GLY A 134 18.99 7.24 -9.53
C GLY A 134 17.49 7.53 -9.43
N ARG A 135 16.77 6.88 -8.49
CA ARG A 135 15.36 7.11 -8.20
C ARG A 135 15.01 6.80 -6.75
N PHE A 136 14.25 7.69 -6.13
CA PHE A 136 13.58 7.45 -4.86
C PHE A 136 12.07 7.46 -5.06
N LEU A 137 11.38 6.35 -4.80
CA LEU A 137 9.93 6.26 -4.89
C LEU A 137 9.32 6.24 -3.50
N TYR A 138 8.48 7.25 -3.19
CA TYR A 138 7.75 7.34 -1.95
C TYR A 138 6.31 6.85 -2.10
N PHE A 139 5.93 5.89 -1.26
CA PHE A 139 4.58 5.37 -1.21
C PHE A 139 3.72 6.18 -0.24
N SER A 140 3.00 7.15 -0.80
CA SER A 140 2.06 8.01 -0.10
C SER A 140 0.69 7.33 0.05
N SER A 141 -0.39 8.08 0.04
CA SER A 141 -1.77 7.57 0.17
C SER A 141 -2.78 8.63 -0.27
N SER A 142 -3.95 8.21 -0.71
CA SER A 142 -5.11 9.11 -0.89
C SER A 142 -5.51 9.84 0.39
N THR A 143 -5.13 9.33 1.57
CA THR A 143 -5.41 10.00 2.84
C THR A 143 -4.69 11.34 3.01
N ALA A 144 -3.62 11.58 2.25
CA ALA A 144 -2.93 12.87 2.21
C ALA A 144 -3.83 14.01 1.68
N TYR A 145 -4.78 13.69 0.81
CA TYR A 145 -5.75 14.67 0.31
C TYR A 145 -6.75 15.14 1.38
N GLY A 146 -7.07 14.28 2.38
CA GLY A 146 -8.18 14.53 3.29
C GLY A 146 -9.54 14.29 2.62
N PRO A 147 -10.63 14.98 3.05
CA PRO A 147 -11.92 14.93 2.38
C PRO A 147 -11.83 15.47 0.96
N PHE A 148 -12.42 14.77 -0.01
CA PHE A 148 -12.45 15.24 -1.38
C PHE A 148 -13.43 16.41 -1.51
N GLN A 149 -12.99 17.52 -2.11
CA GLN A 149 -13.80 18.73 -2.32
C GLN A 149 -14.68 18.63 -3.58
N SER A 150 -14.50 17.58 -4.38
CA SER A 150 -15.29 17.25 -5.56
C SER A 150 -15.41 15.74 -5.72
N PRO A 151 -16.39 15.22 -6.49
CA PRO A 151 -16.54 13.78 -6.73
C PRO A 151 -15.30 13.14 -7.38
N GLU A 152 -14.56 13.92 -8.15
CA GLU A 152 -13.33 13.51 -8.82
C GLU A 152 -12.20 14.49 -8.52
N ILE A 153 -11.02 13.98 -8.23
CA ILE A 153 -9.82 14.78 -7.95
C ILE A 153 -8.62 14.28 -8.73
N ASP A 154 -7.70 15.16 -9.05
CA ASP A 154 -6.39 14.84 -9.62
C ASP A 154 -5.25 15.16 -8.63
N GLU A 155 -4.00 15.05 -9.07
CA GLU A 155 -2.82 15.26 -8.24
C GLU A 155 -2.62 16.73 -7.80
N THR A 156 -3.33 17.69 -8.42
CA THR A 156 -3.29 19.13 -8.06
C THR A 156 -4.21 19.47 -6.89
N HIS A 157 -5.12 18.55 -6.52
CA HIS A 157 -6.02 18.76 -5.38
C HIS A 157 -5.21 19.06 -4.10
N PRO A 158 -5.61 20.06 -3.29
CA PRO A 158 -4.90 20.42 -2.05
C PRO A 158 -4.77 19.25 -1.09
N LEU A 159 -3.64 19.21 -0.37
CA LEU A 159 -3.42 18.27 0.72
C LEU A 159 -4.00 18.87 2.02
N GLN A 160 -5.13 18.33 2.45
CA GLN A 160 -5.83 18.72 3.69
C GLN A 160 -6.12 17.48 4.54
N PRO A 161 -5.07 16.76 4.97
CA PRO A 161 -5.22 15.47 5.65
C PRO A 161 -5.98 15.60 6.97
N GLN A 162 -6.70 14.53 7.31
CA GLN A 162 -7.31 14.35 8.62
C GLN A 162 -6.68 13.15 9.34
N GLY A 163 -6.54 13.26 10.66
CA GLY A 163 -5.94 12.23 11.51
C GLY A 163 -4.41 12.08 11.31
N VAL A 164 -3.81 11.29 12.16
CA VAL A 164 -2.34 11.13 12.23
C VAL A 164 -1.77 10.53 10.95
N TYR A 165 -2.37 9.45 10.44
CA TYR A 165 -1.86 8.75 9.27
C TYR A 165 -1.79 9.64 8.01
N GLY A 166 -2.91 10.31 7.70
CA GLY A 166 -2.98 11.20 6.53
C GLY A 166 -1.99 12.37 6.64
N SER A 167 -1.89 12.97 7.83
CA SER A 167 -0.96 14.06 8.10
C SER A 167 0.50 13.65 7.93
N LEU A 168 0.88 12.45 8.42
CA LEU A 168 2.24 11.93 8.24
C LEU A 168 2.54 11.60 6.77
N LYS A 169 1.55 11.10 6.00
CA LYS A 169 1.73 10.88 4.56
C LYS A 169 1.94 12.20 3.79
N ALA A 170 1.15 13.23 4.08
CA ALA A 170 1.33 14.55 3.50
C ALA A 170 2.67 15.19 3.92
N ALA A 171 3.04 15.14 5.20
CA ALA A 171 4.34 15.60 5.67
C ALA A 171 5.51 14.89 4.96
N GLY A 172 5.38 13.57 4.76
CA GLY A 172 6.36 12.79 4.00
C GLY A 172 6.52 13.29 2.56
N GLU A 173 5.44 13.68 1.88
CA GLU A 173 5.52 14.26 0.54
C GLU A 173 6.28 15.60 0.53
N TYR A 174 6.07 16.46 1.52
CA TYR A 174 6.83 17.71 1.64
C TYR A 174 8.32 17.45 1.89
N ILE A 175 8.67 16.46 2.73
CA ILE A 175 10.07 16.07 2.98
C ILE A 175 10.70 15.53 1.69
N VAL A 176 10.02 14.64 0.95
CA VAL A 176 10.49 14.11 -0.34
C VAL A 176 10.78 15.25 -1.33
N ARG A 177 9.86 16.21 -1.46
CA ARG A 177 10.05 17.39 -2.33
C ARG A 177 11.21 18.28 -1.88
N ALA A 178 11.43 18.40 -0.55
CA ALA A 178 12.58 19.15 -0.03
C ALA A 178 13.92 18.49 -0.42
N TYR A 179 14.01 17.15 -0.33
CA TYR A 179 15.20 16.41 -0.79
C TYR A 179 15.42 16.53 -2.31
N GLN A 180 14.36 16.53 -3.08
CA GLN A 180 14.42 16.77 -4.52
C GLN A 180 15.00 18.16 -4.82
N THR A 181 14.48 19.20 -4.18
CA THR A 181 14.90 20.59 -4.48
C THR A 181 16.27 20.94 -3.90
N ALA A 182 16.57 20.50 -2.68
CA ALA A 182 17.82 20.84 -2.00
C ALA A 182 19.02 20.00 -2.48
N TYR A 183 18.80 18.74 -2.83
CA TYR A 183 19.89 17.81 -3.15
C TYR A 183 19.82 17.21 -4.54
N GLY A 184 18.79 17.51 -5.34
CA GLY A 184 18.64 16.97 -6.69
C GLY A 184 18.33 15.48 -6.72
N LEU A 185 17.87 14.85 -5.62
CA LEU A 185 17.49 13.44 -5.60
C LEU A 185 16.23 13.23 -6.46
N PRO A 186 16.29 12.43 -7.54
CA PRO A 186 15.11 12.22 -8.38
C PRO A 186 14.05 11.43 -7.61
N CYS A 187 12.91 12.04 -7.30
CA CYS A 187 11.85 11.45 -6.49
C CYS A 187 10.58 11.21 -7.32
N THR A 188 9.83 10.18 -6.95
CA THR A 188 8.47 9.92 -7.45
C THR A 188 7.55 9.63 -6.28
N ILE A 189 6.35 10.21 -6.27
CA ILE A 189 5.35 10.01 -5.22
C ILE A 189 4.17 9.24 -5.82
N ILE A 190 3.78 8.14 -5.17
CA ILE A 190 2.61 7.32 -5.55
C ILE A 190 1.52 7.48 -4.51
N ARG A 191 0.33 7.86 -4.94
CA ARG A 191 -0.88 7.98 -4.10
C ARG A 191 -1.89 6.90 -4.50
N PRO A 192 -1.93 5.76 -3.80
CA PRO A 192 -2.95 4.72 -4.02
C PRO A 192 -4.18 4.96 -3.17
N GLN A 193 -5.28 4.23 -3.49
CA GLN A 193 -6.48 4.15 -2.67
C GLN A 193 -6.99 2.70 -2.57
N ALA A 194 -7.57 2.34 -1.44
CA ALA A 194 -8.35 1.13 -1.16
C ALA A 194 -7.79 -0.18 -1.78
N LEU A 195 -6.48 -0.41 -1.55
CA LEU A 195 -5.77 -1.58 -2.08
C LEU A 195 -6.33 -2.91 -1.55
N TYR A 196 -6.40 -3.92 -2.42
CA TYR A 196 -6.81 -5.26 -2.06
C TYR A 196 -6.10 -6.33 -2.90
N GLY A 197 -6.21 -7.58 -2.49
CA GLY A 197 -5.65 -8.72 -3.21
C GLY A 197 -5.04 -9.78 -2.29
N PRO A 198 -4.49 -10.85 -2.85
CA PRO A 198 -3.93 -11.98 -2.13
C PRO A 198 -2.95 -11.60 -1.03
N ARG A 199 -3.03 -12.32 0.11
CA ARG A 199 -2.15 -12.12 1.28
C ARG A 199 -2.25 -10.73 1.93
N CYS A 200 -3.36 -10.00 1.75
CA CYS A 200 -3.66 -8.80 2.51
C CYS A 200 -4.08 -9.17 3.95
N VAL A 201 -3.38 -8.65 4.96
CA VAL A 201 -3.66 -8.91 6.40
C VAL A 201 -3.94 -7.63 7.18
N SER A 202 -4.24 -6.54 6.47
CA SER A 202 -4.39 -5.21 7.08
C SER A 202 -5.82 -4.87 7.52
N GLY A 203 -6.77 -5.81 7.42
CA GLY A 203 -8.17 -5.62 7.82
C GLY A 203 -8.90 -4.55 6.99
N ARG A 204 -8.56 -4.43 5.71
CA ARG A 204 -9.22 -3.50 4.78
C ARG A 204 -10.61 -3.99 4.42
N VAL A 205 -11.46 -3.11 3.93
CA VAL A 205 -12.89 -3.37 3.76
C VAL A 205 -13.19 -4.60 2.90
N ILE A 206 -12.52 -4.80 1.76
CA ILE A 206 -12.75 -5.97 0.89
C ILE A 206 -12.35 -7.25 1.63
N GLN A 207 -11.17 -7.26 2.28
CA GLN A 207 -10.73 -8.37 3.11
C GLN A 207 -11.77 -8.71 4.18
N LYS A 208 -12.23 -7.70 4.95
CA LYS A 208 -13.24 -7.88 5.99
C LYS A 208 -14.55 -8.46 5.44
N PHE A 209 -15.02 -7.96 4.30
CA PHE A 209 -16.27 -8.45 3.70
C PHE A 209 -16.14 -9.92 3.30
N ILE A 210 -15.05 -10.31 2.65
CA ILE A 210 -14.81 -11.72 2.28
C ILE A 210 -14.70 -12.60 3.53
N GLU A 211 -13.88 -12.18 4.51
CA GLU A 211 -13.66 -12.97 5.74
C GLU A 211 -14.93 -13.14 6.56
N THR A 212 -15.75 -12.08 6.73
CA THR A 212 -17.01 -12.17 7.46
C THR A 212 -18.07 -12.95 6.68
N ALA A 213 -18.09 -12.87 5.35
CA ALA A 213 -18.96 -13.70 4.52
C ALA A 213 -18.63 -15.19 4.67
N LEU A 214 -17.32 -15.54 4.63
CA LEU A 214 -16.86 -16.94 4.76
C LEU A 214 -17.05 -17.53 6.17
N ASP A 215 -17.00 -16.72 7.22
CA ASP A 215 -17.03 -17.16 8.61
C ASP A 215 -18.42 -17.08 9.23
N GLN A 216 -19.14 -15.99 8.96
CA GLN A 216 -20.41 -15.66 9.62
C GLN A 216 -21.60 -15.63 8.66
N GLY A 217 -21.39 -15.74 7.35
CA GLY A 217 -22.45 -15.61 6.35
C GLY A 217 -23.07 -14.21 6.31
N VAL A 218 -22.32 -13.16 6.73
CA VAL A 218 -22.82 -11.81 6.82
C VAL A 218 -21.73 -10.77 6.45
N ILE A 219 -22.15 -9.72 5.75
CA ILE A 219 -21.35 -8.52 5.50
C ILE A 219 -21.96 -7.35 6.26
N ARG A 220 -21.16 -6.67 7.08
CA ARG A 220 -21.59 -5.47 7.80
C ARG A 220 -21.05 -4.23 7.12
N ILE A 221 -21.96 -3.39 6.63
CA ILE A 221 -21.67 -2.12 5.97
C ILE A 221 -21.87 -0.99 6.98
N GLU A 222 -20.92 -0.08 7.10
CA GLU A 222 -21.10 1.16 7.86
C GLU A 222 -21.99 2.12 7.09
N GLY A 223 -22.96 2.72 7.77
CA GLY A 223 -23.94 3.62 7.17
C GLY A 223 -24.88 2.90 6.20
N ASP A 224 -25.33 3.63 5.19
CA ASP A 224 -26.24 3.14 4.15
C ASP A 224 -25.50 2.40 3.00
N GLY A 225 -24.16 2.45 2.99
CA GLY A 225 -23.31 1.87 1.95
C GLY A 225 -23.05 2.79 0.76
N SER A 226 -23.47 4.06 0.82
CA SER A 226 -23.23 5.04 -0.24
C SER A 226 -21.79 5.55 -0.31
N ALA A 227 -21.01 5.41 0.78
CA ALA A 227 -19.60 5.80 0.81
C ALA A 227 -18.82 5.13 -0.33
N VAL A 228 -18.07 5.93 -1.08
CA VAL A 228 -17.35 5.47 -2.28
C VAL A 228 -15.84 5.40 -2.06
N HIS A 229 -15.23 4.43 -2.73
CA HIS A 229 -13.78 4.25 -2.77
C HIS A 229 -13.32 3.81 -4.15
N ASP A 230 -12.13 4.23 -4.54
CA ASP A 230 -11.46 3.73 -5.73
C ASP A 230 -10.66 2.47 -5.35
N PHE A 231 -11.30 1.31 -5.54
CA PHE A 231 -10.75 0.02 -5.15
C PHE A 231 -9.71 -0.45 -6.16
N THR A 232 -8.46 -0.58 -5.73
CA THR A 232 -7.33 -0.91 -6.61
C THR A 232 -6.80 -2.30 -6.31
N GLU A 233 -6.85 -3.18 -7.30
CA GLU A 233 -6.26 -4.53 -7.22
C GLU A 233 -4.73 -4.40 -7.16
N ILE A 234 -4.08 -5.27 -6.37
CA ILE A 234 -2.65 -5.16 -6.07
C ILE A 234 -1.76 -5.28 -7.31
N SER A 235 -2.13 -6.07 -8.32
CA SER A 235 -1.31 -6.19 -9.53
C SER A 235 -1.36 -4.92 -10.39
N ASP A 236 -2.51 -4.23 -10.47
CA ASP A 236 -2.59 -2.93 -11.15
C ASP A 236 -1.70 -1.89 -10.47
N LEU A 237 -1.72 -1.86 -9.13
CA LEU A 237 -0.81 -0.97 -8.39
C LEU A 237 0.65 -1.29 -8.69
N VAL A 238 1.03 -2.58 -8.67
CA VAL A 238 2.40 -3.03 -8.97
C VAL A 238 2.80 -2.62 -10.37
N ASP A 239 1.93 -2.82 -11.37
CA ASP A 239 2.17 -2.39 -12.76
C ASP A 239 2.45 -0.87 -12.82
N GLY A 240 1.64 -0.06 -12.12
CA GLY A 240 1.84 1.39 -12.04
C GLY A 240 3.18 1.79 -11.40
N ILE A 241 3.60 1.09 -10.33
CA ILE A 241 4.91 1.31 -9.69
C ILE A 241 6.05 0.94 -10.63
N LEU A 242 5.96 -0.18 -11.34
CA LEU A 242 6.99 -0.62 -12.31
C LEU A 242 7.14 0.40 -13.44
N LEU A 243 6.03 0.88 -14.00
CA LEU A 243 6.03 1.93 -15.01
C LEU A 243 6.68 3.23 -14.50
N ALA A 244 6.40 3.61 -13.25
CA ALA A 244 6.99 4.79 -12.64
C ALA A 244 8.50 4.64 -12.35
N LEU A 245 8.97 3.43 -12.05
CA LEU A 245 10.40 3.15 -11.88
C LEU A 245 11.17 3.23 -13.21
N ASP A 246 10.56 2.74 -14.29
CA ASP A 246 11.21 2.63 -15.60
C ASP A 246 11.18 3.95 -16.40
N ASN A 247 10.17 4.78 -16.19
CA ASN A 247 9.97 5.96 -17.01
C ASN A 247 10.76 7.17 -16.47
N PRO A 248 11.70 7.76 -17.24
CA PRO A 248 12.41 8.97 -16.84
C PRO A 248 11.47 10.16 -16.54
N ARG A 249 10.32 10.26 -17.23
CA ARG A 249 9.32 11.32 -17.02
C ARG A 249 8.59 11.22 -15.68
N ALA A 250 8.75 10.10 -14.94
CA ALA A 250 8.22 9.97 -13.59
C ALA A 250 9.09 10.67 -12.53
N ALA A 251 10.30 11.10 -12.91
CA ALA A 251 11.17 11.83 -11.98
C ALA A 251 10.53 13.15 -11.58
N ASN A 252 10.47 13.37 -10.26
CA ASN A 252 9.96 14.59 -9.64
C ASN A 252 8.44 14.80 -9.81
N GLU A 253 7.73 13.71 -10.10
CA GLU A 253 6.29 13.71 -10.32
C GLU A 253 5.54 12.99 -9.19
N THR A 254 4.26 13.33 -9.06
CA THR A 254 3.30 12.64 -8.20
C THR A 254 2.23 12.01 -9.07
N PHE A 255 1.85 10.77 -8.77
CA PHE A 255 0.83 10.04 -9.51
C PHE A 255 -0.22 9.43 -8.60
N ASN A 256 -1.48 9.57 -8.98
CA ASN A 256 -2.54 8.70 -8.54
C ASN A 256 -2.41 7.36 -9.27
N ILE A 257 -2.23 6.28 -8.53
CA ILE A 257 -2.21 4.92 -9.09
C ILE A 257 -3.37 4.15 -8.47
N THR A 258 -4.50 4.17 -9.17
CA THR A 258 -5.79 3.58 -8.80
C THR A 258 -6.50 3.09 -10.07
N THR A 259 -7.75 2.64 -9.97
CA THR A 259 -8.54 2.28 -11.16
C THR A 259 -9.07 3.51 -11.91
N GLY A 260 -9.17 4.67 -11.26
CA GLY A 260 -9.85 5.85 -11.80
C GLY A 260 -11.38 5.72 -11.80
N GLN A 261 -11.93 4.79 -11.01
CA GLN A 261 -13.37 4.51 -10.93
C GLN A 261 -13.78 4.20 -9.49
N ALA A 262 -14.33 5.17 -8.79
CA ALA A 262 -14.85 4.94 -7.45
C ALA A 262 -16.15 4.12 -7.47
N ARG A 263 -16.29 3.21 -6.54
CA ARG A 263 -17.46 2.33 -6.35
C ARG A 263 -17.93 2.40 -4.91
N SER A 264 -19.23 2.30 -4.69
CA SER A 264 -19.81 2.36 -3.35
C SER A 264 -19.53 1.08 -2.54
N LEU A 265 -19.58 1.20 -1.21
CA LEU A 265 -19.51 0.04 -0.32
C LEU A 265 -20.65 -0.93 -0.57
N MET A 266 -21.83 -0.43 -0.96
CA MET A 266 -22.96 -1.28 -1.34
C MET A 266 -22.65 -2.06 -2.63
N ALA A 267 -22.06 -1.42 -3.65
CA ALA A 267 -21.65 -2.12 -4.87
C ALA A 267 -20.62 -3.22 -4.57
N LEU A 268 -19.64 -2.92 -3.71
CA LEU A 268 -18.68 -3.94 -3.25
C LEU A 268 -19.37 -5.10 -2.53
N ALA A 269 -20.31 -4.82 -1.60
CA ALA A 269 -21.01 -5.86 -0.87
C ALA A 269 -21.82 -6.77 -1.81
N LEU A 270 -22.52 -6.18 -2.79
CA LEU A 270 -23.26 -6.93 -3.81
C LEU A 270 -22.33 -7.79 -4.68
N THR A 271 -21.16 -7.27 -5.05
CA THR A 271 -20.15 -8.06 -5.76
C THR A 271 -19.67 -9.26 -4.93
N VAL A 272 -19.40 -9.07 -3.64
CA VAL A 272 -18.99 -10.17 -2.76
C VAL A 272 -20.14 -11.18 -2.57
N THR A 273 -21.40 -10.73 -2.36
CA THR A 273 -22.54 -11.64 -2.18
C THR A 273 -22.89 -12.46 -3.42
N PHE A 274 -22.54 -11.96 -4.61
CA PHE A 274 -22.70 -12.71 -5.85
C PHE A 274 -21.82 -13.99 -5.88
N HIS A 275 -20.60 -13.91 -5.34
CA HIS A 275 -19.66 -15.04 -5.30
C HIS A 275 -19.70 -15.85 -4.00
N LEU A 276 -20.08 -15.20 -2.88
CA LEU A 276 -20.22 -15.79 -1.55
C LEU A 276 -21.59 -15.43 -1.00
N PRO A 277 -22.61 -16.30 -1.19
CA PRO A 277 -23.97 -16.03 -0.69
C PRO A 277 -23.99 -15.74 0.80
N CYS A 278 -24.35 -14.51 1.18
CA CYS A 278 -24.38 -14.03 2.56
C CYS A 278 -25.38 -12.87 2.71
N GLN A 279 -25.72 -12.54 3.96
CA GLN A 279 -26.60 -11.44 4.26
C GLN A 279 -25.83 -10.10 4.31
N ILE A 280 -26.49 -9.00 3.98
CA ILE A 280 -25.95 -7.65 4.14
C ILE A 280 -26.68 -6.96 5.29
N GLU A 281 -25.93 -6.57 6.33
CA GLU A 281 -26.41 -5.79 7.47
C GLU A 281 -25.85 -4.36 7.38
N LYS A 282 -26.70 -3.37 7.66
CA LYS A 282 -26.30 -1.97 7.75
C LYS A 282 -26.06 -1.60 9.22
N GLY A 283 -24.91 -1.01 9.49
CA GLY A 283 -24.52 -0.50 10.80
C GLY A 283 -24.58 1.03 10.87
N PRO A 284 -24.21 1.63 12.00
CA PRO A 284 -24.15 3.07 12.14
C PRO A 284 -23.08 3.67 11.22
N GLU A 285 -23.34 4.90 10.77
CA GLU A 285 -22.35 5.68 10.03
C GLU A 285 -21.20 6.13 10.95
N ASN A 286 -19.97 6.13 10.45
CA ASN A 286 -18.83 6.69 11.16
C ASN A 286 -18.53 8.10 10.62
N PRO A 287 -18.89 9.17 11.35
CA PRO A 287 -18.71 10.55 10.90
C PRO A 287 -17.24 10.98 10.81
N GLU A 288 -16.30 10.23 11.42
CA GLU A 288 -14.87 10.52 11.36
C GLU A 288 -14.22 10.08 10.03
N LYS A 289 -14.95 9.31 9.22
CA LYS A 289 -14.42 8.87 7.92
C LYS A 289 -14.62 9.97 6.88
N PRO A 290 -13.52 10.45 6.25
CA PRO A 290 -13.60 11.52 5.27
C PRO A 290 -14.35 11.06 4.01
N SER A 291 -15.12 11.97 3.40
CA SER A 291 -15.71 11.77 2.09
C SER A 291 -14.63 11.48 1.05
N ARG A 292 -14.86 10.49 0.20
CA ARG A 292 -13.99 10.04 -0.86
C ARG A 292 -14.70 10.09 -2.20
N GLY A 293 -13.97 9.86 -3.28
CA GLY A 293 -14.47 9.84 -4.65
C GLY A 293 -13.45 9.18 -5.57
N THR A 294 -13.56 9.50 -6.84
CA THR A 294 -12.66 9.02 -7.89
C THR A 294 -11.35 9.80 -7.86
N MET A 295 -10.24 9.10 -7.92
CA MET A 295 -8.93 9.68 -8.17
C MET A 295 -8.61 9.59 -9.66
N LYS A 296 -8.59 10.73 -10.37
CA LYS A 296 -8.22 10.77 -11.79
C LYS A 296 -6.83 10.21 -12.00
N ILE A 297 -6.67 9.42 -13.04
CA ILE A 297 -5.41 8.77 -13.43
C ILE A 297 -4.90 9.25 -14.79
N ASP A 298 -5.44 10.36 -15.30
CA ASP A 298 -5.10 10.91 -16.63
C ASP A 298 -3.60 11.19 -16.76
N LYS A 299 -2.99 11.69 -15.69
CA LYS A 299 -1.55 11.94 -15.65
C LYS A 299 -0.74 10.64 -15.74
N ALA A 300 -1.13 9.61 -14.98
CA ALA A 300 -0.48 8.31 -15.05
C ALA A 300 -0.65 7.65 -16.43
N LYS A 301 -1.82 7.77 -17.05
CA LYS A 301 -2.06 7.32 -18.42
C LYS A 301 -1.16 8.06 -19.42
N ALA A 302 -1.14 9.39 -19.37
CA ALA A 302 -0.42 10.22 -20.33
C ALA A 302 1.11 10.10 -20.23
N LEU A 303 1.65 10.06 -19.01
CA LEU A 303 3.09 10.06 -18.79
C LEU A 303 3.68 8.67 -18.68
N LEU A 304 2.97 7.71 -18.09
CA LEU A 304 3.48 6.37 -17.81
C LEU A 304 2.89 5.30 -18.75
N GLY A 305 1.78 5.57 -19.43
CA GLY A 305 1.01 4.54 -20.13
C GLY A 305 0.29 3.58 -19.17
N TYR A 306 -0.04 4.05 -17.96
CA TYR A 306 -0.71 3.24 -16.96
C TYR A 306 -2.17 2.95 -17.36
N GLU A 307 -2.51 1.67 -17.45
CA GLU A 307 -3.87 1.19 -17.74
C GLU A 307 -4.23 0.10 -16.75
N PRO A 308 -5.09 0.40 -15.74
CA PRO A 308 -5.57 -0.62 -14.82
C PRO A 308 -6.41 -1.66 -15.56
N LYS A 309 -6.23 -2.94 -15.24
CA LYS A 309 -6.81 -4.08 -15.96
C LYS A 309 -8.01 -4.67 -15.25
N TRP A 310 -8.10 -4.47 -13.93
CA TRP A 310 -9.09 -5.13 -13.11
C TRP A 310 -10.29 -4.24 -12.84
N THR A 311 -11.48 -4.71 -13.23
CA THR A 311 -12.73 -4.17 -12.70
C THR A 311 -12.88 -4.59 -11.23
N LEU A 312 -13.78 -3.94 -10.49
CA LEU A 312 -14.08 -4.36 -9.12
C LEU A 312 -14.59 -5.81 -9.09
N GLU A 313 -15.46 -6.15 -10.03
CA GLU A 313 -16.10 -7.45 -10.18
C GLU A 313 -15.05 -8.55 -10.39
N ASP A 314 -14.22 -8.43 -11.41
CA ASP A 314 -13.20 -9.45 -11.76
C ASP A 314 -12.12 -9.55 -10.68
N GLY A 315 -11.70 -8.42 -10.11
CA GLY A 315 -10.69 -8.40 -9.05
C GLY A 315 -11.18 -9.04 -7.75
N VAL A 316 -12.46 -8.82 -7.38
CA VAL A 316 -13.07 -9.46 -6.20
C VAL A 316 -13.27 -10.95 -6.42
N GLU A 317 -13.73 -11.37 -7.60
CA GLU A 317 -13.85 -12.80 -7.95
C GLU A 317 -12.50 -13.51 -7.80
N ARG A 318 -11.45 -12.97 -8.41
CA ARG A 318 -10.08 -13.48 -8.31
C ARG A 318 -9.60 -13.57 -6.86
N TYR A 319 -9.90 -12.57 -6.05
CA TYR A 319 -9.49 -12.53 -4.65
C TYR A 319 -10.25 -13.57 -3.81
N ILE A 320 -11.53 -13.76 -4.07
CA ILE A 320 -12.33 -14.82 -3.43
C ILE A 320 -11.83 -16.22 -3.86
N GLN A 321 -11.50 -16.41 -5.14
CA GLN A 321 -10.91 -17.67 -5.59
C GLN A 321 -9.59 -17.97 -4.88
N TRP A 322 -8.72 -16.96 -4.75
CA TRP A 322 -7.50 -17.11 -3.97
C TRP A 322 -7.76 -17.54 -2.51
N TYR A 323 -8.78 -16.96 -1.84
CA TYR A 323 -9.17 -17.39 -0.49
C TYR A 323 -9.61 -18.86 -0.45
N ARG A 324 -10.37 -19.31 -1.43
CA ARG A 324 -10.80 -20.72 -1.53
C ARG A 324 -9.60 -21.67 -1.66
N ASP A 325 -8.66 -21.32 -2.53
CA ASP A 325 -7.45 -22.12 -2.76
C ASP A 325 -6.52 -22.11 -1.54
N PHE A 326 -6.39 -20.97 -0.86
CA PHE A 326 -5.57 -20.81 0.33
C PHE A 326 -6.12 -21.58 1.55
N LEU A 327 -7.44 -21.70 1.67
CA LEU A 327 -8.12 -22.36 2.79
C LEU A 327 -8.37 -23.86 2.55
N ALA A 328 -8.15 -24.36 1.34
CA ALA A 328 -8.28 -25.78 0.97
C ALA A 328 -7.09 -26.61 1.50
#